data_49230abfe69e2fd7e7d0a6c06b988ebd
#
_entry.id   49230abfe69e2fd7e7d0a6c06b988ebd
#
_cell.length_a   1.000
_cell.length_b   1.000
_cell.length_c   1.000
_cell.angle_alpha   90.00
_cell.angle_beta   90.00
_cell.angle_gamma   90.00
#
_symmetry.space_group_name_H-M   'P 1'
#
loop_
_entity.id
_entity.type
_entity.pdbx_description
1 polymer ?
#
loop_
_entity_poly.entity_id
_entity_poly.type
_entity_poly.pdbx_seq_one_letter_code
_entity_poly.pdbx_strand_id
1 'polypeptide(L)'
;MSATLAGIAAKRLDAAKILSTAYASFEDLYDAIRAAIGGLKGIGDVALYDIAVRIGFYLGVYPCDYVYYHSYLKESARELLGVKRLKSFRAPVSDFRSVFSNMPAIFIEDILCSMHARICPTSKKYAYLKGSPDYPLTKFGSFSFGKLPVSSTLNFQYFLKP
;
A
#
# COMPACT_ATOMS: atom_id res chain seq x y z
N MET A 1 -14.04 4.78 9.51
CA MET A 1 -13.62 5.65 10.65
C MET A 1 -14.81 6.52 11.01
N SER A 2 -15.14 6.66 12.32
CA SER A 2 -16.24 7.55 12.74
C SER A 2 -15.85 9.02 12.56
N ALA A 3 -16.85 9.93 12.37
CA ALA A 3 -16.60 11.37 12.23
C ALA A 3 -15.84 11.95 13.43
N THR A 4 -16.16 11.49 14.66
CA THR A 4 -15.48 11.90 15.88
C THR A 4 -14.00 11.51 15.88
N LEU A 5 -13.67 10.29 15.48
CA LEU A 5 -12.29 9.82 15.40
C LEU A 5 -11.50 10.57 14.33
N ALA A 6 -12.13 10.86 13.19
CA ALA A 6 -11.52 11.67 12.14
C ALA A 6 -11.18 13.08 12.63
N GLY A 7 -12.08 13.72 13.39
CA GLY A 7 -11.83 15.03 13.99
C GLY A 7 -10.68 15.03 15.02
N ILE A 8 -10.57 13.98 15.85
CA ILE A 8 -9.46 13.83 16.80
C ILE A 8 -8.14 13.64 16.05
N ALA A 9 -8.13 12.77 15.02
CA ALA A 9 -6.94 12.54 14.21
C ALA A 9 -6.48 13.83 13.52
N ALA A 10 -7.41 14.59 12.90
CA ALA A 10 -7.10 15.85 12.25
C ALA A 10 -6.45 16.86 13.22
N LYS A 11 -7.02 17.04 14.42
CA LYS A 11 -6.45 17.94 15.45
C LYS A 11 -5.03 17.53 15.85
N ARG A 12 -4.76 16.22 15.99
CA ARG A 12 -3.41 15.75 16.34
C ARG A 12 -2.41 15.95 15.22
N LEU A 13 -2.82 15.72 13.96
CA LEU A 13 -1.97 15.96 12.80
C LEU A 13 -1.64 17.45 12.65
N ASP A 14 -2.62 18.33 12.92
CA ASP A 14 -2.43 19.78 12.92
C ASP A 14 -1.50 20.22 14.04
N ALA A 15 -1.72 19.75 15.28
CA ALA A 15 -0.85 20.01 16.41
C ALA A 15 0.61 19.54 16.19
N ALA A 16 0.79 18.43 15.46
CA ALA A 16 2.09 17.92 15.04
C ALA A 16 2.64 18.65 13.79
N LYS A 17 1.93 19.64 13.26
CA LYS A 17 2.34 20.45 12.09
C LYS A 17 2.68 19.61 10.85
N ILE A 18 1.99 18.47 10.66
CA ILE A 18 2.30 17.52 9.59
C ILE A 18 2.28 18.17 8.21
N LEU A 19 1.29 19.02 7.92
CA LEU A 19 1.14 19.67 6.61
C LEU A 19 2.11 20.83 6.37
N SER A 20 2.76 21.35 7.41
CA SER A 20 3.70 22.48 7.31
C SER A 20 5.16 22.07 7.50
N THR A 21 5.44 20.79 7.69
CA THR A 21 6.78 20.24 7.83
C THR A 21 7.27 19.72 6.48
N ALA A 22 8.51 20.04 6.12
CA ALA A 22 9.17 19.42 4.97
C ALA A 22 9.70 18.04 5.36
N TYR A 23 9.44 17.04 4.53
CA TYR A 23 9.90 15.67 4.72
C TYR A 23 10.87 15.29 3.61
N ALA A 24 11.99 14.66 3.97
CA ALA A 24 12.98 14.20 3.01
C ALA A 24 12.53 12.91 2.30
N SER A 25 11.69 12.11 2.95
CA SER A 25 11.19 10.83 2.42
C SER A 25 9.74 10.58 2.85
N PHE A 26 9.09 9.62 2.17
CA PHE A 26 7.78 9.14 2.62
C PHE A 26 7.87 8.44 3.98
N GLU A 27 8.98 7.81 4.27
CA GLU A 27 9.26 7.15 5.54
C GLU A 27 9.21 8.13 6.71
N ASP A 28 9.83 9.30 6.55
CA ASP A 28 9.81 10.36 7.56
C ASP A 28 8.40 10.89 7.81
N LEU A 29 7.65 11.10 6.72
CA LEU A 29 6.24 11.49 6.80
C LEU A 29 5.39 10.43 7.50
N TYR A 30 5.56 9.16 7.11
CA TYR A 30 4.81 8.05 7.70
C TYR A 30 5.08 7.92 9.19
N ASP A 31 6.35 7.99 9.60
CA ASP A 31 6.75 7.88 11.00
C ASP A 31 6.23 9.07 11.82
N ALA A 32 6.23 10.29 11.28
CA ALA A 32 5.63 11.46 11.91
C ALA A 32 4.11 11.32 12.11
N ILE A 33 3.39 10.85 11.07
CA ILE A 33 1.95 10.57 11.15
C ILE A 33 1.66 9.48 12.18
N ARG A 34 2.45 8.40 12.17
CA ARG A 34 2.32 7.30 13.12
C ARG A 34 2.55 7.76 14.55
N ALA A 35 3.53 8.62 14.80
CA ALA A 35 3.76 9.22 16.10
C ALA A 35 2.57 10.07 16.57
N ALA A 36 1.97 10.84 15.67
CA ALA A 36 0.86 11.74 15.99
C ALA A 36 -0.45 10.99 16.30
N ILE A 37 -0.81 9.98 15.50
CA ILE A 37 -2.14 9.35 15.54
C ILE A 37 -2.14 7.83 15.70
N GLY A 38 -1.01 7.14 15.63
CA GLY A 38 -0.94 5.67 15.67
C GLY A 38 -1.41 5.04 16.99
N GLY A 39 -1.42 5.80 18.09
CA GLY A 39 -1.96 5.37 19.38
C GLY A 39 -3.48 5.55 19.53
N LEU A 40 -4.19 6.09 18.54
CA LEU A 40 -5.64 6.28 18.63
C LEU A 40 -6.39 4.96 18.41
N LYS A 41 -7.23 4.60 19.36
CA LYS A 41 -8.08 3.40 19.21
C LYS A 41 -8.97 3.55 17.98
N GLY A 42 -8.87 2.58 17.07
CA GLY A 42 -9.62 2.58 15.80
C GLY A 42 -8.80 3.10 14.60
N ILE A 43 -7.57 3.55 14.80
CA ILE A 43 -6.61 3.79 13.73
C ILE A 43 -5.63 2.61 13.71
N GLY A 44 -5.82 1.71 12.75
CA GLY A 44 -4.92 0.59 12.49
C GLY A 44 -3.92 0.90 11.38
N ASP A 45 -3.03 -0.06 11.09
CA ASP A 45 -1.97 0.07 10.09
C ASP A 45 -2.49 0.49 8.70
N VAL A 46 -3.65 -0.04 8.27
CA VAL A 46 -4.30 0.33 7.00
C VAL A 46 -4.64 1.81 6.96
N ALA A 47 -5.34 2.29 8.00
CA ALA A 47 -5.76 3.69 8.06
C ALA A 47 -4.56 4.65 8.17
N LEU A 48 -3.50 4.25 8.90
CA LEU A 48 -2.25 5.00 8.97
C LEU A 48 -1.60 5.14 7.59
N TYR A 49 -1.50 4.04 6.86
CA TYR A 49 -0.91 4.04 5.53
C TYR A 49 -1.74 4.89 4.56
N ASP A 50 -3.05 4.70 4.51
CA ASP A 50 -3.95 5.48 3.64
C ASP A 50 -3.89 6.99 3.93
N ILE A 51 -3.83 7.38 5.20
CA ILE A 51 -3.68 8.78 5.60
C ILE A 51 -2.31 9.31 5.14
N ALA A 52 -1.24 8.56 5.36
CA ALA A 52 0.10 8.95 4.98
C ALA A 52 0.24 9.10 3.45
N VAL A 53 -0.31 8.18 2.68
CA VAL A 53 -0.30 8.24 1.21
C VAL A 53 -1.04 9.50 0.72
N ARG A 54 -2.24 9.78 1.24
CA ARG A 54 -3.02 10.97 0.84
C ARG A 54 -2.32 12.27 1.17
N ILE A 55 -1.75 12.38 2.38
CA ILE A 55 -0.97 13.56 2.79
C ILE A 55 0.31 13.64 1.96
N GLY A 56 0.97 12.50 1.73
CA GLY A 56 2.17 12.42 0.93
C GLY A 56 1.95 12.90 -0.51
N PHE A 57 0.85 12.53 -1.15
CA PHE A 57 0.50 13.07 -2.47
C PHE A 57 0.31 14.58 -2.46
N TYR A 58 -0.31 15.12 -1.41
CA TYR A 58 -0.47 16.57 -1.26
C TYR A 58 0.88 17.29 -1.09
N LEU A 59 1.81 16.68 -0.34
CA LEU A 59 3.14 17.24 -0.07
C LEU A 59 4.18 16.91 -1.16
N GLY A 60 3.84 16.11 -2.17
CA GLY A 60 4.77 15.65 -3.19
C GLY A 60 5.75 14.56 -2.70
N VAL A 61 5.43 13.90 -1.59
CA VAL A 61 6.27 12.86 -0.96
C VAL A 61 5.46 11.56 -0.88
N TYR A 62 5.77 10.59 -1.72
CA TYR A 62 5.01 9.34 -1.81
C TYR A 62 5.93 8.10 -1.77
N PRO A 63 5.41 6.90 -1.45
CA PRO A 63 6.25 5.71 -1.30
C PRO A 63 6.87 5.29 -2.63
N CYS A 64 8.20 5.38 -2.72
CA CYS A 64 8.99 4.95 -3.87
C CYS A 64 9.86 3.74 -3.55
N ASP A 65 10.55 3.75 -2.40
CA ASP A 65 11.62 2.83 -2.09
C ASP A 65 11.18 1.61 -1.29
N TYR A 66 10.09 1.75 -0.50
CA TYR A 66 9.59 0.70 0.37
C TYR A 66 8.13 0.37 0.08
N VAL A 67 7.86 -0.92 -0.09
CA VAL A 67 6.51 -1.47 -0.17
C VAL A 67 5.99 -1.72 1.24
N TYR A 68 4.88 -1.10 1.58
CA TYR A 68 4.21 -1.29 2.87
C TYR A 68 3.20 -2.43 2.76
N TYR A 69 3.19 -3.30 3.75
CA TYR A 69 2.23 -4.42 3.79
C TYR A 69 1.57 -4.50 5.15
N HIS A 70 0.32 -4.09 5.18
CA HIS A 70 -0.54 -4.10 6.35
C HIS A 70 -1.54 -5.26 6.31
N SER A 71 -2.08 -5.63 7.47
CA SER A 71 -3.15 -6.63 7.58
C SER A 71 -2.93 -7.88 6.70
N TYR A 72 -3.82 -8.16 5.76
CA TYR A 72 -3.79 -9.32 4.87
C TYR A 72 -2.68 -9.26 3.81
N LEU A 73 -2.19 -8.08 3.46
CA LEU A 73 -1.08 -7.95 2.51
C LEU A 73 0.19 -8.64 2.99
N LYS A 74 0.32 -8.88 4.30
CA LYS A 74 1.42 -9.65 4.88
C LYS A 74 1.54 -11.07 4.30
N GLU A 75 0.43 -11.68 3.88
CA GLU A 75 0.46 -13.01 3.26
C GLU A 75 1.01 -12.90 1.84
N SER A 76 0.49 -11.97 1.02
CA SER A 76 0.99 -11.73 -0.33
C SER A 76 2.45 -11.32 -0.35
N ALA A 77 2.87 -10.45 0.58
CA ALA A 77 4.25 -10.04 0.71
C ALA A 77 5.18 -11.21 1.03
N ARG A 78 4.80 -12.10 1.96
CA ARG A 78 5.59 -13.31 2.28
C ARG A 78 5.77 -14.20 1.06
N GLU A 79 4.71 -14.41 0.30
CA GLU A 79 4.73 -15.25 -0.90
C GLU A 79 5.64 -14.65 -1.98
N LEU A 80 5.52 -13.35 -2.24
CA LEU A 80 6.34 -12.69 -3.26
C LEU A 80 7.80 -12.51 -2.85
N LEU A 81 8.07 -12.30 -1.56
CA LEU A 81 9.44 -12.24 -1.03
C LEU A 81 10.06 -13.63 -0.84
N GLY A 82 9.29 -14.70 -0.92
CA GLY A 82 9.77 -16.07 -0.69
C GLY A 82 10.21 -16.32 0.76
N VAL A 83 9.63 -15.62 1.74
CA VAL A 83 10.02 -15.71 3.15
C VAL A 83 8.93 -16.29 4.02
N LYS A 84 9.32 -17.10 5.02
CA LYS A 84 8.35 -17.67 5.99
C LYS A 84 7.84 -16.62 6.99
N ARG A 85 8.66 -15.61 7.31
CA ARG A 85 8.35 -14.58 8.30
C ARG A 85 8.84 -13.21 7.83
N LEU A 86 7.97 -12.21 7.93
CA LEU A 86 8.34 -10.82 7.68
C LEU A 86 9.07 -10.26 8.90
N LYS A 87 10.16 -9.55 8.64
CA LYS A 87 10.97 -8.89 9.70
C LYS A 87 10.42 -7.51 10.09
N SER A 88 9.63 -6.91 9.20
CA SER A 88 9.10 -5.55 9.35
C SER A 88 7.68 -5.48 8.77
N PHE A 89 7.07 -4.32 8.82
CA PHE A 89 5.80 -3.99 8.14
C PHE A 89 6.02 -3.38 6.73
N ARG A 90 7.27 -3.25 6.31
CA ARG A 90 7.68 -2.79 4.98
C ARG A 90 8.94 -3.54 4.53
N ALA A 91 9.17 -3.60 3.23
CA ALA A 91 10.41 -4.09 2.64
C ALA A 91 10.83 -3.20 1.47
N PRO A 92 12.15 -3.07 1.20
CA PRO A 92 12.64 -2.39 0.02
C PRO A 92 12.04 -3.00 -1.25
N VAL A 93 11.82 -2.18 -2.28
CA VAL A 93 11.38 -2.67 -3.61
C VAL A 93 12.37 -3.69 -4.15
N SER A 94 13.67 -3.50 -3.87
CA SER A 94 14.74 -4.40 -4.30
C SER A 94 14.63 -5.84 -3.76
N ASP A 95 13.92 -6.04 -2.65
CA ASP A 95 13.71 -7.37 -2.07
C ASP A 95 12.64 -8.19 -2.81
N PHE A 96 11.80 -7.49 -3.59
CA PHE A 96 10.81 -8.15 -4.42
C PHE A 96 11.45 -8.68 -5.71
N ARG A 97 10.76 -9.64 -6.36
CA ARG A 97 11.24 -10.24 -7.61
C ARG A 97 11.57 -9.16 -8.64
N SER A 98 12.54 -9.44 -9.50
CA SER A 98 13.03 -8.50 -10.53
C SER A 98 11.95 -7.91 -11.44
N VAL A 99 10.81 -8.61 -11.61
CA VAL A 99 9.66 -8.10 -12.35
C VAL A 99 9.11 -6.78 -11.79
N PHE A 100 9.37 -6.50 -10.53
CA PHE A 100 8.94 -5.27 -9.84
C PHE A 100 10.02 -4.19 -9.76
N SER A 101 11.26 -4.46 -10.21
CA SER A 101 12.42 -3.58 -10.01
C SER A 101 12.27 -2.15 -10.54
N ASN A 102 11.43 -1.96 -11.55
CA ASN A 102 11.16 -0.64 -12.16
C ASN A 102 9.78 -0.09 -11.78
N MET A 103 9.13 -0.66 -10.77
CA MET A 103 7.79 -0.29 -10.38
C MET A 103 7.83 0.52 -9.08
N PRO A 104 7.19 1.68 -9.00
CA PRO A 104 7.05 2.41 -7.74
C PRO A 104 6.40 1.54 -6.66
N ALA A 105 6.88 1.68 -5.42
CA ALA A 105 6.44 0.85 -4.29
C ALA A 105 4.92 0.86 -4.08
N ILE A 106 4.26 1.99 -4.32
CA ILE A 106 2.81 2.12 -4.22
C ILE A 106 2.06 1.19 -5.18
N PHE A 107 2.57 0.99 -6.41
CA PHE A 107 1.94 0.05 -7.36
C PHE A 107 2.15 -1.41 -6.97
N ILE A 108 3.28 -1.72 -6.34
CA ILE A 108 3.52 -3.08 -5.81
C ILE A 108 2.53 -3.35 -4.67
N GLU A 109 2.27 -2.38 -3.80
CA GLU A 109 1.27 -2.47 -2.73
C GLU A 109 -0.13 -2.71 -3.31
N ASP A 110 -0.54 -1.96 -4.34
CA ASP A 110 -1.80 -2.15 -5.04
C ASP A 110 -1.92 -3.55 -5.67
N ILE A 111 -0.83 -4.09 -6.22
CA ILE A 111 -0.79 -5.47 -6.73
C ILE A 111 -0.95 -6.47 -5.58
N LEU A 112 -0.24 -6.30 -4.47
CA LEU A 112 -0.41 -7.14 -3.29
C LEU A 112 -1.86 -7.16 -2.81
N CYS A 113 -2.54 -6.03 -2.88
CA CYS A 113 -3.93 -5.86 -2.50
C CYS A 113 -4.89 -6.50 -3.52
N SER A 114 -4.85 -6.03 -4.76
CA SER A 114 -5.80 -6.43 -5.81
C SER A 114 -5.64 -7.88 -6.27
N MET A 115 -4.40 -8.40 -6.21
CA MET A 115 -4.07 -9.75 -6.67
C MET A 115 -3.92 -10.76 -5.52
N HIS A 116 -4.27 -10.38 -4.29
CA HIS A 116 -4.07 -11.24 -3.11
C HIS A 116 -4.62 -12.66 -3.30
N ALA A 117 -5.86 -12.80 -3.79
CA ALA A 117 -6.49 -14.11 -4.00
C ALA A 117 -5.74 -14.99 -5.03
N ARG A 118 -4.96 -14.39 -5.93
CA ARG A 118 -4.13 -15.11 -6.90
C ARG A 118 -2.75 -15.44 -6.35
N ILE A 119 -2.17 -14.52 -5.57
CA ILE A 119 -0.87 -14.71 -4.92
C ILE A 119 -1.00 -15.75 -3.81
N CYS A 120 -2.11 -15.71 -3.06
CA CYS A 120 -2.38 -16.59 -1.92
C CYS A 120 -3.69 -17.37 -2.11
N PRO A 121 -3.79 -18.32 -3.06
CA PRO A 121 -5.04 -19.01 -3.40
C PRO A 121 -5.58 -19.87 -2.26
N THR A 122 -4.76 -20.24 -1.29
CA THR A 122 -5.13 -21.04 -0.11
C THR A 122 -5.55 -20.19 1.09
N SER A 123 -5.45 -18.88 1.01
CA SER A 123 -5.81 -17.98 2.11
C SER A 123 -7.31 -18.11 2.45
N LYS A 124 -7.60 -18.39 3.73
CA LYS A 124 -8.98 -18.51 4.24
C LYS A 124 -9.69 -17.15 4.32
N LYS A 125 -8.94 -16.05 4.36
CA LYS A 125 -9.49 -14.68 4.52
C LYS A 125 -10.37 -14.24 3.35
N TYR A 126 -10.17 -14.84 2.18
CA TYR A 126 -10.92 -14.52 0.96
C TYR A 126 -11.76 -15.69 0.45
N ALA A 127 -11.99 -16.71 1.29
CA ALA A 127 -12.88 -17.82 0.93
C ALA A 127 -14.28 -17.33 0.51
N TYR A 128 -14.75 -16.21 1.07
CA TYR A 128 -16.02 -15.59 0.71
C TYR A 128 -16.00 -14.92 -0.68
N LEU A 129 -14.86 -14.47 -1.17
CA LEU A 129 -14.72 -13.88 -2.51
C LEU A 129 -14.68 -14.94 -3.62
N LYS A 130 -14.33 -16.19 -3.28
CA LYS A 130 -14.28 -17.30 -4.26
C LYS A 130 -15.64 -17.67 -4.84
N GLY A 131 -16.73 -17.26 -4.21
CA GLY A 131 -18.12 -17.48 -4.66
C GLY A 131 -18.81 -16.24 -5.20
N SER A 132 -18.17 -15.08 -5.23
CA SER A 132 -18.78 -13.85 -5.76
C SER A 132 -18.76 -13.87 -7.28
N PRO A 133 -19.92 -13.71 -7.95
CA PRO A 133 -20.00 -13.59 -9.41
C PRO A 133 -19.26 -12.35 -9.93
N ASP A 134 -19.02 -11.33 -9.08
CA ASP A 134 -18.31 -10.11 -9.41
C ASP A 134 -16.78 -10.26 -9.40
N TYR A 135 -16.28 -11.44 -8.98
CA TYR A 135 -14.87 -11.77 -9.02
C TYR A 135 -14.62 -12.94 -9.98
N PRO A 136 -14.56 -12.70 -11.29
CA PRO A 136 -14.38 -13.76 -12.27
C PRO A 136 -12.94 -14.27 -12.25
N LEU A 137 -12.59 -15.10 -11.26
CA LEU A 137 -11.33 -15.87 -11.24
C LEU A 137 -11.16 -16.74 -12.50
N THR A 138 -12.22 -16.92 -13.28
CA THR A 138 -12.25 -17.79 -14.47
C THR A 138 -12.02 -17.07 -15.79
N LYS A 139 -12.06 -15.74 -15.84
CA LYS A 139 -11.91 -14.99 -17.10
C LYS A 139 -10.53 -14.42 -17.39
N PHE A 140 -9.63 -14.46 -16.45
CA PHE A 140 -8.25 -14.09 -16.73
C PHE A 140 -7.47 -15.39 -16.97
N GLY A 141 -7.37 -15.76 -18.22
CA GLY A 141 -6.47 -16.81 -18.68
C GLY A 141 -5.09 -16.64 -18.06
N SER A 142 -4.36 -17.73 -17.90
CA SER A 142 -2.99 -17.77 -17.39
C SER A 142 -2.24 -16.49 -17.74
N PHE A 143 -2.08 -15.60 -16.78
CA PHE A 143 -1.20 -14.45 -16.93
C PHE A 143 0.23 -15.02 -16.90
N SER A 144 0.71 -15.38 -18.08
CA SER A 144 2.13 -15.47 -18.27
C SER A 144 2.63 -14.03 -18.07
N PHE A 145 3.52 -13.81 -17.12
CA PHE A 145 4.24 -12.56 -16.97
C PHE A 145 5.23 -12.33 -18.13
N GLY A 146 4.79 -12.63 -19.34
CA GLY A 146 5.49 -12.38 -20.56
C GLY A 146 5.36 -10.93 -20.94
N LYS A 147 6.43 -10.17 -20.76
CA LYS A 147 6.69 -8.86 -21.36
C LYS A 147 5.53 -7.86 -21.18
N LEU A 148 5.45 -7.24 -19.98
CA LEU A 148 4.88 -5.91 -19.91
C LEU A 148 5.68 -5.00 -20.86
N PRO A 149 5.03 -4.24 -21.76
CA PRO A 149 5.75 -3.28 -22.57
C PRO A 149 6.40 -2.28 -21.61
N VAL A 150 7.73 -2.24 -21.62
CA VAL A 150 8.51 -1.20 -20.95
C VAL A 150 8.32 0.07 -21.75
N SER A 151 7.17 0.73 -21.59
CA SER A 151 7.00 2.10 -22.02
C SER A 151 7.53 2.99 -20.90
N SER A 152 8.68 3.57 -21.15
CA SER A 152 9.41 4.49 -20.27
C SER A 152 8.74 5.84 -20.04
N THR A 153 7.42 5.93 -20.20
CA THR A 153 6.63 7.15 -19.96
C THR A 153 5.25 6.79 -19.44
N LEU A 154 5.18 6.37 -18.17
CA LEU A 154 3.94 6.44 -17.43
C LEU A 154 3.66 7.92 -17.13
N ASN A 155 2.80 8.50 -17.96
CA ASN A 155 2.39 9.89 -17.86
C ASN A 155 1.43 10.01 -16.67
N PHE A 156 1.91 10.46 -15.52
CA PHE A 156 1.19 10.65 -14.26
C PHE A 156 0.00 11.62 -14.34
N GLN A 157 -0.25 12.25 -15.49
CA GLN A 157 -1.35 13.21 -15.68
C GLN A 157 -2.75 12.59 -15.61
N TYR A 158 -2.89 11.26 -15.64
CA TYR A 158 -4.21 10.62 -15.59
C TYR A 158 -4.80 10.48 -14.18
N PHE A 159 -4.01 10.69 -13.12
CA PHE A 159 -4.47 10.58 -11.74
C PHE A 159 -4.82 11.92 -11.05
N LEU A 160 -4.62 13.04 -11.74
CA LEU A 160 -4.83 14.39 -11.19
C LEU A 160 -6.00 15.15 -11.84
N LYS A 161 -7.02 14.47 -12.33
CA LYS A 161 -8.27 15.14 -12.69
C LYS A 161 -9.24 15.06 -11.50
N PRO A 162 -9.76 16.25 -11.04
CA PRO A 162 -10.74 16.34 -9.96
C PRO A 162 -12.07 15.69 -10.33
#